data_388a758aa22b4f1aeb0daada5cd10faf
#
_entry.id   388a758aa22b4f1aeb0daada5cd10faf
#
_cell.length_a   1.000
_cell.length_b   1.000
_cell.length_c   1.000
_cell.angle_alpha   90.00
_cell.angle_beta   90.00
_cell.angle_gamma   90.00
#
_symmetry.space_group_name_H-M   'P 1'
#
loop_
_entity.id
_entity.type
_entity.pdbx_description
1 polymer ?
#
loop_
_entity_poly.entity_id
_entity_poly.type
_entity_poly.pdbx_seq_one_letter_code
_entity_poly.pdbx_strand_id
1 'polypeptide(L)'
;MKNFVDLQAARFLDEIGSNTVETPLANLTLATTGEGSFRFAGVELEAQTFKAFEDTPTEIEAIPAPGFRFERWTGLDGGAKTILKFIGDTTLTAHFSPDSSTELSGVLLSDLTLNPENSPYIITEDLIVPIGTTLSIKAGVTLQFQSGINLRVSGTLRVEGSDEEKVEFKGDRGAIWGGLSFEKTTTSSILNHLTLRNASRGKNPLIYPSAISGLDADIEMNFIDIGESRGPLFFQGGNIILRDSLITIPLTGDGLNVKQGRAE
;
A
#
# COMPACT_ATOMS: atom_id res chain seq x y z
N MET A 1 -6.57 -29.27 11.37
CA MET A 1 -6.04 -28.27 12.33
C MET A 1 -7.21 -27.71 13.11
N LYS A 2 -7.21 -27.80 14.45
CA LYS A 2 -8.23 -27.13 15.24
C LYS A 2 -7.98 -25.63 15.16
N ASN A 3 -9.00 -24.86 14.79
CA ASN A 3 -8.91 -23.43 14.62
C ASN A 3 -8.47 -22.75 15.94
N PHE A 4 -7.63 -21.73 15.87
CA PHE A 4 -7.14 -20.98 17.03
C PHE A 4 -8.28 -20.43 17.91
N VAL A 5 -9.42 -20.10 17.30
CA VAL A 5 -10.64 -19.66 17.99
C VAL A 5 -11.27 -20.76 18.81
N ASP A 6 -11.30 -22.00 18.32
CA ASP A 6 -11.79 -23.17 19.09
C ASP A 6 -10.89 -23.47 20.29
N LEU A 7 -9.59 -23.22 20.17
CA LEU A 7 -8.63 -23.42 21.26
C LEU A 7 -8.71 -22.31 22.32
N GLN A 8 -8.99 -21.07 21.94
CA GLN A 8 -9.19 -19.95 22.85
C GLN A 8 -10.51 -20.09 23.60
N ALA A 9 -11.59 -20.44 22.90
CA ALA A 9 -12.88 -20.71 23.53
C ALA A 9 -12.82 -21.89 24.50
N ALA A 10 -12.16 -22.99 24.14
CA ALA A 10 -11.99 -24.15 24.99
C ALA A 10 -11.13 -23.85 26.23
N ARG A 11 -10.05 -23.09 26.11
CA ARG A 11 -9.23 -22.67 27.27
C ARG A 11 -9.98 -21.72 28.19
N PHE A 12 -10.72 -20.78 27.64
CA PHE A 12 -11.50 -19.82 28.42
C PHE A 12 -12.62 -20.51 29.22
N LEU A 13 -13.28 -21.51 28.61
CA LEU A 13 -14.32 -22.33 29.29
C LEU A 13 -13.76 -23.24 30.37
N ASP A 14 -12.52 -23.72 30.23
CA ASP A 14 -11.84 -24.57 31.22
C ASP A 14 -11.32 -23.74 32.41
N GLU A 15 -10.98 -22.45 32.19
CA GLU A 15 -10.45 -21.54 33.21
C GLU A 15 -11.53 -20.88 34.06
N ILE A 16 -12.78 -20.79 33.59
CA ILE A 16 -13.95 -20.28 34.30
C ILE A 16 -14.66 -21.44 35.03
N GLY A 17 -13.95 -22.15 35.88
CA GLY A 17 -14.53 -23.25 36.69
C GLY A 17 -15.78 -22.84 37.42
N SER A 18 -16.86 -23.59 37.21
CA SER A 18 -18.01 -23.91 38.02
C SER A 18 -18.85 -22.85 38.76
N ASN A 19 -18.72 -21.57 38.44
CA ASN A 19 -19.62 -20.52 38.97
C ASN A 19 -20.13 -19.65 37.79
N THR A 20 -20.79 -20.26 36.83
CA THR A 20 -21.10 -19.67 35.54
C THR A 20 -22.53 -19.14 35.47
N VAL A 21 -22.64 -17.87 35.20
CA VAL A 21 -23.71 -17.38 34.34
C VAL A 21 -23.42 -18.02 32.96
N GLU A 22 -24.19 -19.02 32.55
CA GLU A 22 -24.08 -19.63 31.24
C GLU A 22 -24.42 -18.55 30.19
N THR A 23 -23.41 -17.92 29.63
CA THR A 23 -23.61 -17.06 28.47
C THR A 23 -23.82 -18.00 27.27
N PRO A 24 -25.01 -18.01 26.65
CA PRO A 24 -25.30 -18.96 25.59
C PRO A 24 -24.38 -18.70 24.38
N LEU A 25 -24.04 -19.78 23.69
CA LEU A 25 -23.21 -19.77 22.47
C LEU A 25 -24.07 -20.07 21.27
N ALA A 26 -23.97 -19.26 20.23
CA ALA A 26 -24.59 -19.51 18.92
C ALA A 26 -23.55 -19.51 17.80
N ASN A 27 -23.95 -20.01 16.64
CA ASN A 27 -23.09 -19.98 15.46
C ASN A 27 -23.09 -18.56 14.85
N LEU A 28 -21.92 -17.97 14.76
CA LEU A 28 -21.71 -16.77 13.99
C LEU A 28 -21.03 -17.15 12.67
N THR A 29 -21.69 -16.85 11.56
CA THR A 29 -21.15 -17.03 10.21
C THR A 29 -20.73 -15.69 9.66
N LEU A 30 -19.46 -15.57 9.32
CA LEU A 30 -18.90 -14.42 8.61
C LEU A 30 -18.70 -14.81 7.15
N ALA A 31 -19.29 -14.03 6.24
CA ALA A 31 -19.22 -14.22 4.80
C ALA A 31 -18.80 -12.92 4.12
N THR A 32 -18.20 -13.02 2.93
CA THR A 32 -17.82 -11.88 2.11
C THR A 32 -18.45 -11.94 0.73
N THR A 33 -18.71 -10.77 0.14
CA THR A 33 -18.81 -10.59 -1.31
C THR A 33 -17.70 -9.63 -1.71
N GLY A 34 -16.90 -9.98 -2.72
CA GLY A 34 -15.63 -9.31 -3.01
C GLY A 34 -14.51 -9.80 -2.08
N GLU A 35 -13.35 -9.17 -2.17
CA GLU A 35 -12.15 -9.62 -1.46
C GLU A 35 -11.91 -8.82 -0.18
N GLY A 36 -11.70 -9.53 0.92
CA GLY A 36 -11.46 -8.96 2.23
C GLY A 36 -11.57 -10.00 3.33
N SER A 37 -11.21 -9.62 4.53
CA SER A 37 -11.21 -10.45 5.74
C SER A 37 -11.92 -9.73 6.89
N PHE A 38 -11.85 -10.30 8.08
CA PHE A 38 -12.48 -9.77 9.28
C PHE A 38 -11.48 -9.67 10.42
N ARG A 39 -11.76 -8.74 11.35
CA ARG A 39 -11.20 -8.78 12.70
C ARG A 39 -12.35 -8.86 13.68
N PHE A 40 -12.39 -9.92 14.47
CA PHE A 40 -13.40 -10.15 15.49
C PHE A 40 -12.74 -10.30 16.85
N ALA A 41 -13.15 -9.51 17.84
CA ALA A 41 -12.53 -9.45 19.16
C ALA A 41 -10.99 -9.31 19.11
N GLY A 42 -10.46 -8.56 18.14
CA GLY A 42 -9.02 -8.35 17.92
C GLY A 42 -8.30 -9.46 17.16
N VAL A 43 -8.98 -10.54 16.76
CA VAL A 43 -8.40 -11.66 16.01
C VAL A 43 -8.79 -11.57 14.53
N GLU A 44 -7.81 -11.68 13.63
CA GLU A 44 -8.06 -11.70 12.17
C GLU A 44 -8.59 -13.08 11.74
N LEU A 45 -9.64 -13.05 10.93
CA LEU A 45 -10.38 -14.23 10.48
C LEU A 45 -10.75 -14.10 9.01
N GLU A 46 -10.65 -15.21 8.27
CA GLU A 46 -11.29 -15.37 6.97
C GLU A 46 -12.78 -15.69 7.13
N ALA A 47 -13.50 -15.70 6.01
CA ALA A 47 -14.91 -16.10 5.97
C ALA A 47 -15.09 -17.52 6.53
N GLN A 48 -15.83 -17.66 7.61
CA GLN A 48 -16.04 -18.93 8.30
C GLN A 48 -17.22 -18.88 9.27
N THR A 49 -17.61 -20.07 9.78
CA THR A 49 -18.57 -20.20 10.87
C THR A 49 -17.86 -20.67 12.13
N PHE A 50 -18.14 -20.02 13.26
CA PHE A 50 -17.61 -20.39 14.56
C PHE A 50 -18.64 -20.10 15.67
N LYS A 51 -18.39 -20.64 16.87
CA LYS A 51 -19.22 -20.32 18.03
C LYS A 51 -18.75 -19.06 18.72
N ALA A 52 -19.68 -18.15 18.99
CA ALA A 52 -19.44 -16.93 19.74
C ALA A 52 -20.51 -16.71 20.80
N PHE A 53 -20.20 -15.90 21.82
CA PHE A 53 -21.13 -15.57 22.91
C PHE A 53 -22.26 -14.69 22.40
N GLU A 54 -23.48 -15.11 22.68
CA GLU A 54 -24.69 -14.31 22.45
C GLU A 54 -24.77 -13.11 23.41
N ASP A 55 -25.55 -12.11 23.01
CA ASP A 55 -25.88 -10.93 23.82
C ASP A 55 -24.65 -10.16 24.37
N THR A 56 -23.46 -10.45 23.85
CA THR A 56 -22.19 -9.85 24.27
C THR A 56 -21.72 -8.86 23.24
N PRO A 57 -21.67 -7.54 23.55
CA PRO A 57 -21.15 -6.54 22.62
C PRO A 57 -19.69 -6.84 22.28
N THR A 58 -19.41 -7.12 21.02
CA THR A 58 -18.08 -7.47 20.54
C THR A 58 -17.70 -6.63 19.35
N GLU A 59 -16.47 -6.12 19.33
CA GLU A 59 -15.95 -5.37 18.18
C GLU A 59 -15.77 -6.30 16.98
N ILE A 60 -16.31 -5.87 15.85
CA ILE A 60 -16.09 -6.49 14.55
C ILE A 60 -15.65 -5.43 13.54
N GLU A 61 -14.72 -5.80 12.69
CA GLU A 61 -14.19 -4.96 11.63
C GLU A 61 -14.11 -5.76 10.32
N ALA A 62 -14.65 -5.20 9.24
CA ALA A 62 -14.44 -5.68 7.89
C ALA A 62 -13.17 -5.05 7.33
N ILE A 63 -12.23 -5.86 6.89
CA ILE A 63 -10.92 -5.44 6.38
C ILE A 63 -10.90 -5.70 4.88
N PRO A 64 -10.99 -4.65 4.03
CA PRO A 64 -10.89 -4.82 2.58
C PRO A 64 -9.51 -5.35 2.19
N ALA A 65 -9.46 -6.24 1.19
CA ALA A 65 -8.21 -6.57 0.53
C ALA A 65 -7.66 -5.37 -0.26
N PRO A 66 -6.34 -5.34 -0.59
CA PRO A 66 -5.77 -4.31 -1.44
C PRO A 66 -6.54 -4.17 -2.75
N GLY A 67 -6.92 -2.93 -3.10
CA GLY A 67 -7.74 -2.64 -4.29
C GLY A 67 -9.25 -2.85 -4.10
N PHE A 68 -9.68 -3.09 -2.88
CA PHE A 68 -11.09 -3.14 -2.52
C PHE A 68 -11.42 -2.13 -1.43
N ARG A 69 -12.70 -1.74 -1.36
CA ARG A 69 -13.24 -0.92 -0.28
C ARG A 69 -14.45 -1.62 0.35
N PHE A 70 -14.65 -1.39 1.63
CA PHE A 70 -15.88 -1.81 2.30
C PHE A 70 -17.05 -0.95 1.84
N GLU A 71 -18.15 -1.57 1.46
CA GLU A 71 -19.39 -0.88 1.11
C GLU A 71 -20.39 -0.87 2.26
N ARG A 72 -20.74 -2.06 2.74
CA ARG A 72 -21.76 -2.24 3.76
C ARG A 72 -21.69 -3.63 4.36
N TRP A 73 -22.39 -3.78 5.47
CA TRP A 73 -22.78 -5.07 6.01
C TRP A 73 -24.17 -5.50 5.49
N THR A 74 -24.42 -6.81 5.44
CA THR A 74 -25.75 -7.42 5.52
C THR A 74 -25.85 -8.14 6.84
N GLY A 75 -26.92 -7.89 7.59
CA GLY A 75 -27.15 -8.46 8.93
C GLY A 75 -26.58 -7.64 10.09
N LEU A 76 -25.95 -6.50 9.79
CA LEU A 76 -25.38 -5.60 10.81
C LEU A 76 -25.44 -4.15 10.29
N ASP A 77 -25.79 -3.22 11.16
CA ASP A 77 -25.70 -1.79 10.87
C ASP A 77 -24.38 -1.20 11.34
N GLY A 78 -23.85 -0.22 10.61
CA GLY A 78 -22.65 0.51 10.97
C GLY A 78 -21.62 0.58 9.86
N GLY A 79 -20.46 1.18 10.17
CA GLY A 79 -19.30 1.27 9.28
C GLY A 79 -18.51 -0.03 9.23
N ALA A 80 -17.37 -0.02 8.53
CA ALA A 80 -16.48 -1.17 8.44
C ALA A 80 -16.11 -1.71 9.82
N LYS A 81 -15.89 -0.82 10.79
CA LYS A 81 -15.66 -1.15 12.20
C LYS A 81 -16.87 -0.74 13.03
N THR A 82 -17.45 -1.70 13.76
CA THR A 82 -18.65 -1.49 14.56
C THR A 82 -18.73 -2.49 15.72
N ILE A 83 -19.75 -2.38 16.55
CA ILE A 83 -20.02 -3.32 17.64
C ILE A 83 -21.15 -4.26 17.21
N LEU A 84 -20.83 -5.55 17.22
CA LEU A 84 -21.80 -6.62 17.00
C LEU A 84 -22.42 -7.05 18.34
N LYS A 85 -23.74 -7.18 18.34
CA LYS A 85 -24.51 -7.86 19.38
C LYS A 85 -25.56 -8.71 18.68
N PHE A 86 -25.62 -9.99 18.98
CA PHE A 86 -26.52 -10.93 18.30
C PHE A 86 -27.13 -11.95 19.26
N ILE A 87 -28.22 -12.59 18.86
CA ILE A 87 -28.91 -13.65 19.59
C ILE A 87 -29.28 -14.73 18.58
N GLY A 88 -28.97 -15.99 18.89
CA GLY A 88 -29.19 -17.13 18.01
C GLY A 88 -28.20 -17.17 16.84
N ASP A 89 -28.32 -18.20 16.04
CA ASP A 89 -27.46 -18.39 14.86
C ASP A 89 -27.59 -17.19 13.89
N THR A 90 -26.48 -16.54 13.61
CA THR A 90 -26.44 -15.27 12.85
C THR A 90 -25.43 -15.35 11.71
N THR A 91 -25.83 -14.83 10.56
CA THR A 91 -24.93 -14.66 9.41
C THR A 91 -24.74 -13.17 9.13
N LEU A 92 -23.50 -12.75 9.06
CA LEU A 92 -23.08 -11.41 8.65
C LEU A 92 -22.33 -11.51 7.34
N THR A 93 -22.67 -10.65 6.39
CA THR A 93 -21.92 -10.55 5.13
C THR A 93 -21.32 -9.17 5.00
N ALA A 94 -19.99 -9.08 4.88
CA ALA A 94 -19.32 -7.86 4.49
C ALA A 94 -19.29 -7.78 2.95
N HIS A 95 -19.74 -6.65 2.42
CA HIS A 95 -19.69 -6.38 0.99
C HIS A 95 -18.48 -5.50 0.69
N PHE A 96 -17.58 -6.04 -0.13
CA PHE A 96 -16.44 -5.32 -0.66
C PHE A 96 -16.62 -5.12 -2.16
N SER A 97 -16.37 -3.92 -2.65
CA SER A 97 -16.31 -3.61 -4.07
C SER A 97 -14.90 -3.22 -4.46
N PRO A 98 -14.52 -3.39 -5.74
CA PRO A 98 -13.28 -2.82 -6.23
C PRO A 98 -13.20 -1.34 -5.83
N ASP A 99 -12.09 -0.96 -5.22
CA ASP A 99 -11.85 0.45 -4.93
C ASP A 99 -11.48 1.13 -6.25
N SER A 100 -12.48 1.77 -6.86
CA SER A 100 -12.27 2.61 -8.03
C SER A 100 -11.75 4.00 -7.65
N SER A 101 -11.43 4.23 -6.37
CA SER A 101 -10.72 5.44 -5.97
C SER A 101 -9.35 5.42 -6.64
N THR A 102 -9.17 6.37 -7.54
CA THR A 102 -7.87 6.60 -8.14
C THR A 102 -6.98 7.50 -7.27
N GLU A 103 -7.47 7.90 -6.09
CA GLU A 103 -6.72 8.71 -5.14
C GLU A 103 -5.95 7.83 -4.17
N LEU A 104 -4.66 8.11 -4.02
CA LEU A 104 -3.75 7.40 -3.12
C LEU A 104 -3.04 8.40 -2.20
N SER A 105 -2.88 8.01 -0.94
CA SER A 105 -2.20 8.85 0.06
C SER A 105 -1.72 8.04 1.25
N GLY A 106 -0.79 8.61 2.01
CA GLY A 106 -0.36 8.06 3.30
C GLY A 106 0.53 6.82 3.19
N VAL A 107 0.47 5.96 4.20
CA VAL A 107 1.34 4.78 4.33
C VAL A 107 0.62 3.54 3.80
N LEU A 108 1.26 2.79 2.90
CA LEU A 108 0.73 1.49 2.49
C LEU A 108 0.77 0.51 3.66
N LEU A 109 -0.35 -0.12 3.94
CA LEU A 109 -0.47 -1.10 5.03
C LEU A 109 -0.14 -2.53 4.59
N SER A 110 -0.16 -2.79 3.27
CA SER A 110 0.15 -4.07 2.62
C SER A 110 0.66 -3.82 1.21
N ASP A 111 1.07 -4.89 0.53
CA ASP A 111 1.43 -4.83 -0.87
C ASP A 111 0.27 -4.27 -1.71
N LEU A 112 0.61 -3.41 -2.68
CA LEU A 112 -0.36 -2.79 -3.58
C LEU A 112 0.09 -2.94 -5.02
N THR A 113 -0.84 -3.35 -5.89
CA THR A 113 -0.63 -3.38 -7.34
C THR A 113 -1.53 -2.37 -8.02
N LEU A 114 -0.95 -1.48 -8.80
CA LEU A 114 -1.66 -0.50 -9.61
C LEU A 114 -1.77 -1.00 -11.05
N ASN A 115 -2.99 -1.07 -11.55
CA ASN A 115 -3.31 -1.59 -12.88
C ASN A 115 -3.78 -0.46 -13.82
N PRO A 116 -3.57 -0.59 -15.15
CA PRO A 116 -3.90 0.46 -16.12
C PRO A 116 -5.40 0.76 -16.20
N GLU A 117 -6.26 -0.18 -15.86
CA GLU A 117 -7.72 -0.02 -15.94
C GLU A 117 -8.24 1.14 -15.06
N ASN A 118 -7.54 1.43 -13.96
CA ASN A 118 -7.88 2.51 -13.04
C ASN A 118 -6.97 3.74 -13.18
N SER A 119 -6.10 3.76 -14.19
CA SER A 119 -5.22 4.91 -14.46
C SER A 119 -6.03 6.11 -15.01
N PRO A 120 -5.66 7.37 -14.66
CA PRO A 120 -4.56 7.77 -13.80
C PRO A 120 -4.87 7.69 -12.31
N TYR A 121 -3.86 7.38 -11.50
CA TYR A 121 -3.94 7.47 -10.04
C TYR A 121 -3.45 8.84 -9.56
N ILE A 122 -4.22 9.48 -8.69
CA ILE A 122 -3.92 10.81 -8.16
C ILE A 122 -3.30 10.68 -6.76
N ILE A 123 -2.09 11.15 -6.60
CA ILE A 123 -1.41 11.13 -5.31
C ILE A 123 -1.65 12.46 -4.62
N THR A 124 -2.46 12.44 -3.56
CA THR A 124 -2.98 13.66 -2.89
C THR A 124 -2.18 14.06 -1.66
N GLU A 125 -1.45 13.12 -1.06
CA GLU A 125 -0.50 13.33 0.03
C GLU A 125 0.75 12.46 -0.22
N ASP A 126 1.81 12.64 0.58
CA ASP A 126 3.00 11.77 0.48
C ASP A 126 2.59 10.29 0.54
N LEU A 127 2.92 9.53 -0.51
CA LEU A 127 2.71 8.08 -0.55
C LEU A 127 3.97 7.39 -0.03
N ILE A 128 3.80 6.55 0.99
CA ILE A 128 4.91 5.91 1.70
C ILE A 128 4.81 4.40 1.54
N VAL A 129 5.85 3.80 0.99
CA VAL A 129 6.04 2.34 0.91
C VAL A 129 6.97 1.92 2.04
N PRO A 130 6.45 1.38 3.15
CA PRO A 130 7.28 1.04 4.30
C PRO A 130 8.08 -0.25 4.07
N ILE A 131 9.06 -0.51 4.95
CA ILE A 131 9.85 -1.75 4.94
C ILE A 131 8.91 -2.96 4.99
N GLY A 132 9.19 -3.96 4.15
CA GLY A 132 8.40 -5.19 4.06
C GLY A 132 7.17 -5.09 3.15
N THR A 133 6.90 -3.92 2.56
CA THR A 133 5.79 -3.70 1.63
C THR A 133 6.29 -3.44 0.22
N THR A 134 5.54 -3.91 -0.76
CA THR A 134 5.83 -3.72 -2.19
C THR A 134 4.73 -2.90 -2.86
N LEU A 135 5.13 -1.84 -3.58
CA LEU A 135 4.28 -1.16 -4.55
C LEU A 135 4.66 -1.63 -5.95
N SER A 136 3.75 -2.31 -6.63
CA SER A 136 3.90 -2.76 -8.02
C SER A 136 3.06 -1.89 -8.95
N ILE A 137 3.67 -1.36 -10.01
CA ILE A 137 3.02 -0.47 -10.97
C ILE A 137 3.13 -1.09 -12.35
N LYS A 138 2.00 -1.51 -12.89
CA LYS A 138 1.94 -2.20 -14.18
C LYS A 138 2.10 -1.26 -15.36
N ALA A 139 2.44 -1.81 -16.52
CA ALA A 139 2.57 -1.06 -17.78
C ALA A 139 1.32 -0.22 -18.07
N GLY A 140 1.49 0.96 -18.66
CA GLY A 140 0.41 1.89 -19.00
C GLY A 140 -0.14 2.73 -17.83
N VAL A 141 0.31 2.50 -16.61
CA VAL A 141 -0.15 3.27 -15.43
C VAL A 141 0.48 4.66 -15.43
N THR A 142 -0.35 5.66 -15.15
CA THR A 142 0.07 7.04 -14.87
C THR A 142 -0.17 7.37 -13.40
N LEU A 143 0.84 7.87 -12.69
CA LEU A 143 0.71 8.52 -11.40
C LEU A 143 0.76 10.04 -11.57
N GLN A 144 -0.25 10.74 -11.06
CA GLN A 144 -0.34 12.20 -11.05
C GLN A 144 -0.21 12.72 -9.63
N PHE A 145 0.86 13.43 -9.35
CA PHE A 145 1.16 13.94 -8.01
C PHE A 145 0.69 15.37 -7.85
N GLN A 146 -0.01 15.67 -6.76
CA GLN A 146 -0.27 17.06 -6.40
C GLN A 146 1.02 17.80 -6.06
N SER A 147 0.95 19.14 -6.04
CA SER A 147 2.12 20.01 -5.84
C SER A 147 2.88 19.69 -4.55
N GLY A 148 4.18 19.47 -4.65
CA GLY A 148 5.06 19.19 -3.53
C GLY A 148 4.96 17.82 -2.90
N ILE A 149 4.07 16.94 -3.39
CA ILE A 149 3.84 15.59 -2.87
C ILE A 149 4.95 14.64 -3.31
N ASN A 150 5.31 13.68 -2.45
CA ASN A 150 6.43 12.76 -2.66
C ASN A 150 5.98 11.30 -2.70
N LEU A 151 6.72 10.48 -3.45
CA LEU A 151 6.72 9.01 -3.29
C LEU A 151 7.98 8.62 -2.50
N ARG A 152 7.77 8.04 -1.31
CA ARG A 152 8.86 7.66 -0.38
C ARG A 152 8.90 6.17 -0.21
N VAL A 153 10.04 5.56 -0.47
CA VAL A 153 10.21 4.10 -0.51
C VAL A 153 11.29 3.67 0.47
N SER A 154 10.89 2.95 1.52
CA SER A 154 11.77 2.18 2.38
C SER A 154 11.59 0.66 2.18
N GLY A 155 10.49 0.26 1.55
CA GLY A 155 10.19 -1.08 1.07
C GLY A 155 10.70 -1.32 -0.34
N THR A 156 9.83 -1.87 -1.20
CA THR A 156 10.17 -2.20 -2.59
C THR A 156 9.25 -1.48 -3.56
N LEU A 157 9.83 -0.86 -4.59
CA LEU A 157 9.09 -0.32 -5.72
C LEU A 157 9.40 -1.15 -6.97
N ARG A 158 8.37 -1.65 -7.62
CA ARG A 158 8.44 -2.35 -8.91
C ARG A 158 7.66 -1.58 -9.96
N VAL A 159 8.36 -0.99 -10.92
CA VAL A 159 7.75 -0.35 -12.08
C VAL A 159 7.95 -1.29 -13.26
N GLU A 160 6.85 -1.76 -13.83
CA GLU A 160 6.83 -2.83 -14.83
C GLU A 160 6.32 -2.33 -16.19
N GLY A 161 6.80 -1.15 -16.60
CA GLY A 161 6.52 -0.62 -17.95
C GLY A 161 7.16 -1.45 -19.06
N SER A 162 6.71 -1.23 -20.30
CA SER A 162 7.25 -1.81 -21.52
C SER A 162 7.54 -0.72 -22.56
N ASP A 163 8.12 -1.09 -23.70
CA ASP A 163 8.36 -0.16 -24.82
C ASP A 163 7.06 0.42 -25.35
N GLU A 164 6.02 -0.38 -25.43
CA GLU A 164 4.70 -0.01 -25.92
C GLU A 164 3.88 0.76 -24.91
N GLU A 165 3.99 0.38 -23.62
CA GLU A 165 3.19 0.90 -22.53
C GLU A 165 4.07 1.31 -21.35
N LYS A 166 4.58 2.54 -21.43
CA LYS A 166 5.43 3.10 -20.37
C LYS A 166 4.59 3.42 -19.13
N VAL A 167 5.22 3.37 -17.99
CA VAL A 167 4.67 3.96 -16.76
C VAL A 167 5.04 5.44 -16.72
N GLU A 168 4.12 6.29 -16.30
CA GLU A 168 4.35 7.74 -16.26
C GLU A 168 4.17 8.29 -14.83
N PHE A 169 5.18 9.01 -14.33
CA PHE A 169 5.10 9.81 -13.11
C PHE A 169 5.19 11.28 -13.48
N LYS A 170 4.15 12.05 -13.14
CA LYS A 170 4.09 13.49 -13.48
C LYS A 170 3.31 14.29 -12.44
N GLY A 171 3.47 15.60 -12.46
CA GLY A 171 2.65 16.49 -11.67
C GLY A 171 1.21 16.54 -12.19
N ASP A 172 0.23 16.54 -11.30
CA ASP A 172 -1.16 16.75 -11.66
C ASP A 172 -1.32 18.11 -12.34
N ARG A 173 -1.94 18.09 -13.54
CA ARG A 173 -2.14 19.31 -14.37
C ARG A 173 -0.87 20.15 -14.58
N GLY A 174 0.29 19.50 -14.65
CA GLY A 174 1.57 20.16 -14.83
C GLY A 174 2.16 20.79 -13.54
N ALA A 175 1.61 20.46 -12.39
CA ALA A 175 2.17 20.88 -11.10
C ALA A 175 3.60 20.36 -10.91
N ILE A 176 4.42 21.10 -10.20
CA ILE A 176 5.73 20.61 -9.75
C ILE A 176 5.51 19.81 -8.47
N TRP A 177 5.75 18.50 -8.56
CA TRP A 177 5.68 17.63 -7.40
C TRP A 177 7.03 17.48 -6.70
N GLY A 178 7.06 16.80 -5.58
CA GLY A 178 8.27 16.58 -4.80
C GLY A 178 9.29 15.75 -5.56
N GLY A 179 9.23 14.45 -5.38
CA GLY A 179 10.14 13.53 -6.04
C GLY A 179 9.96 12.10 -5.54
N LEU A 180 10.73 11.21 -6.14
CA LEU A 180 10.85 9.81 -5.73
C LEU A 180 12.09 9.67 -4.84
N SER A 181 11.90 9.22 -3.61
CA SER A 181 13.00 9.02 -2.66
C SER A 181 13.04 7.60 -2.12
N PHE A 182 14.23 7.03 -2.09
CA PHE A 182 14.52 5.72 -1.52
C PHE A 182 15.37 5.89 -0.28
N GLU A 183 15.04 5.19 0.80
CA GLU A 183 15.78 5.28 2.05
C GLU A 183 15.91 3.91 2.70
N LYS A 184 17.19 3.47 2.88
CA LYS A 184 17.56 2.24 3.61
C LYS A 184 16.75 1.02 3.16
N THR A 185 16.63 0.83 1.85
CA THR A 185 15.90 -0.31 1.30
C THR A 185 16.61 -1.61 1.63
N THR A 186 15.86 -2.61 2.07
CA THR A 186 16.39 -3.95 2.34
C THR A 186 16.30 -4.87 1.13
N THR A 187 15.57 -4.45 0.12
CA THR A 187 15.33 -5.18 -1.13
C THR A 187 15.54 -4.21 -2.29
N SER A 188 16.15 -4.68 -3.37
CA SER A 188 16.35 -3.87 -4.57
C SER A 188 15.01 -3.50 -5.21
N SER A 189 14.84 -2.21 -5.51
CA SER A 189 13.74 -1.71 -6.32
C SER A 189 14.12 -1.75 -7.79
N ILE A 190 13.14 -2.06 -8.66
CA ILE A 190 13.36 -2.18 -10.12
C ILE A 190 12.40 -1.24 -10.83
N LEU A 191 12.95 -0.35 -11.65
CA LEU A 191 12.20 0.61 -12.44
C LEU A 191 12.47 0.35 -13.91
N ASN A 192 11.45 -0.14 -14.64
CA ASN A 192 11.55 -0.42 -16.06
C ASN A 192 10.59 0.47 -16.85
N HIS A 193 11.07 1.10 -17.93
CA HIS A 193 10.29 1.93 -18.85
C HIS A 193 9.43 2.98 -18.12
N LEU A 194 10.09 3.76 -17.26
CA LEU A 194 9.46 4.86 -16.52
C LEU A 194 9.76 6.20 -17.19
N THR A 195 8.73 6.97 -17.47
CA THR A 195 8.80 8.39 -17.81
C THR A 195 8.52 9.23 -16.58
N LEU A 196 9.42 10.15 -16.21
CA LEU A 196 9.29 11.01 -15.05
C LEU A 196 9.38 12.49 -15.46
N ARG A 197 8.37 13.28 -15.11
CA ARG A 197 8.24 14.70 -15.46
C ARG A 197 7.83 15.55 -14.27
N ASN A 198 8.24 16.81 -14.29
CA ASN A 198 7.85 17.86 -13.34
C ASN A 198 8.23 17.55 -11.88
N ALA A 199 9.20 16.68 -11.65
CA ALA A 199 9.71 16.41 -10.31
C ALA A 199 10.67 17.52 -9.86
N SER A 200 10.73 17.76 -8.57
CA SER A 200 11.61 18.74 -7.96
C SER A 200 12.60 18.08 -7.02
N ARG A 201 12.30 18.09 -5.73
CA ARG A 201 13.17 17.61 -4.66
C ARG A 201 12.31 16.88 -3.65
N GLY A 202 12.87 15.84 -3.02
CA GLY A 202 12.20 15.15 -1.95
C GLY A 202 11.85 16.06 -0.77
N LYS A 203 11.05 15.53 0.17
CA LYS A 203 10.52 16.28 1.34
C LYS A 203 11.60 16.97 2.17
N ASN A 204 12.80 16.43 2.22
CA ASN A 204 13.96 17.08 2.80
C ASN A 204 15.00 17.34 1.70
N PRO A 205 15.04 18.57 1.10
CA PRO A 205 15.94 18.86 -0.02
C PRO A 205 17.43 18.79 0.30
N LEU A 206 17.81 18.77 1.57
CA LEU A 206 19.21 18.60 1.99
C LEU A 206 19.65 17.14 1.87
N ILE A 207 18.71 16.21 1.99
CA ILE A 207 18.97 14.76 1.92
C ILE A 207 18.55 14.21 0.55
N TYR A 208 17.43 14.69 0.02
CA TYR A 208 16.85 14.27 -1.27
C TYR A 208 16.79 15.46 -2.24
N PRO A 209 17.93 15.85 -2.81
CA PRO A 209 18.03 17.09 -3.60
C PRO A 209 17.52 16.96 -5.04
N SER A 210 17.12 15.77 -5.47
CA SER A 210 16.85 15.43 -6.88
C SER A 210 15.48 14.81 -7.10
N ALA A 211 15.07 14.75 -8.36
CA ALA A 211 13.83 14.13 -8.80
C ALA A 211 13.74 12.65 -8.37
N ILE A 212 14.83 11.90 -8.52
CA ILE A 212 15.03 10.60 -7.87
C ILE A 212 16.23 10.71 -6.95
N SER A 213 16.04 10.40 -5.69
CA SER A 213 17.09 10.41 -4.67
C SER A 213 17.15 9.08 -3.92
N GLY A 214 18.34 8.56 -3.65
CA GLY A 214 18.56 7.33 -2.87
C GLY A 214 19.57 7.55 -1.75
N LEU A 215 19.24 7.04 -0.55
CA LEU A 215 20.11 6.99 0.61
C LEU A 215 20.20 5.56 1.10
N ASP A 216 21.39 4.95 1.01
CA ASP A 216 21.62 3.54 1.36
C ASP A 216 20.56 2.60 0.72
N ALA A 217 20.35 2.74 -0.59
CA ALA A 217 19.31 2.03 -1.32
C ALA A 217 19.87 1.33 -2.56
N ASP A 218 19.37 0.12 -2.82
CA ASP A 218 19.69 -0.64 -4.02
C ASP A 218 18.59 -0.45 -5.06
N ILE A 219 18.94 0.07 -6.24
CA ILE A 219 17.98 0.43 -7.28
C ILE A 219 18.53 0.04 -8.65
N GLU A 220 17.71 -0.66 -9.42
CA GLU A 220 17.95 -0.92 -10.84
C GLU A 220 16.95 -0.12 -11.69
N MET A 221 17.46 0.67 -12.64
CA MET A 221 16.73 1.55 -13.51
C MET A 221 17.08 1.24 -14.97
N ASN A 222 16.09 0.77 -15.73
CA ASN A 222 16.26 0.43 -17.14
C ASN A 222 15.25 1.20 -17.97
N PHE A 223 15.69 1.82 -19.06
CA PHE A 223 14.84 2.56 -19.98
C PHE A 223 14.06 3.69 -19.29
N ILE A 224 14.76 4.46 -18.42
CA ILE A 224 14.18 5.60 -17.71
C ILE A 224 14.32 6.87 -18.57
N ASP A 225 13.25 7.64 -18.66
CA ASP A 225 13.24 8.95 -19.31
C ASP A 225 12.86 10.03 -18.29
N ILE A 226 13.84 10.83 -17.87
CA ILE A 226 13.66 11.94 -16.93
C ILE A 226 13.80 13.26 -17.66
N GLY A 227 12.74 14.07 -17.62
CA GLY A 227 12.75 15.41 -18.17
C GLY A 227 11.97 16.40 -17.32
N GLU A 228 12.09 17.69 -17.63
CA GLU A 228 11.38 18.78 -16.95
C GLU A 228 11.49 18.74 -15.41
N SER A 229 12.62 18.27 -14.89
CA SER A 229 12.84 18.02 -13.47
C SER A 229 14.08 18.73 -12.98
N ARG A 230 14.10 19.07 -11.69
CA ARG A 230 15.26 19.69 -11.06
C ARG A 230 16.18 18.63 -10.51
N GLY A 231 17.49 18.67 -10.90
CA GLY A 231 18.50 17.76 -10.42
C GLY A 231 18.06 16.31 -10.58
N PRO A 232 18.22 15.68 -11.76
CA PRO A 232 17.55 14.43 -12.06
C PRO A 232 17.81 13.31 -11.05
N LEU A 233 19.09 13.02 -10.78
CA LEU A 233 19.47 11.87 -9.96
C LEU A 233 20.49 12.23 -8.87
N PHE A 234 20.26 11.75 -7.66
CA PHE A 234 21.19 11.83 -6.53
C PHE A 234 21.19 10.55 -5.71
N PHE A 235 22.36 9.99 -5.45
CA PHE A 235 22.50 8.78 -4.64
C PHE A 235 23.65 8.92 -3.65
N GLN A 236 23.43 8.43 -2.44
CA GLN A 236 24.43 8.32 -1.39
C GLN A 236 24.35 6.94 -0.73
N GLY A 237 25.39 6.13 -0.88
CA GLY A 237 25.38 4.73 -0.46
C GLY A 237 24.54 3.85 -1.40
N GLY A 238 24.56 2.53 -1.15
CA GLY A 238 23.84 1.53 -1.93
C GLY A 238 24.43 1.25 -3.32
N ASN A 239 23.71 0.42 -4.09
CA ASN A 239 24.08 0.02 -5.44
C ASN A 239 23.06 0.56 -6.45
N ILE A 240 23.53 1.31 -7.43
CA ILE A 240 22.71 1.91 -8.45
C ILE A 240 23.10 1.36 -9.80
N ILE A 241 22.15 0.78 -10.49
CA ILE A 241 22.30 0.30 -11.85
C ILE A 241 21.41 1.16 -12.75
N LEU A 242 21.99 1.77 -13.78
CA LEU A 242 21.27 2.59 -14.76
C LEU A 242 21.64 2.13 -16.14
N ARG A 243 20.66 1.69 -16.94
CA ARG A 243 20.85 1.21 -18.31
C ARG A 243 19.87 1.87 -19.28
N ASP A 244 20.32 2.10 -20.50
CA ASP A 244 19.49 2.46 -21.66
C ASP A 244 18.51 3.63 -21.38
N SER A 245 19.00 4.66 -20.65
CA SER A 245 18.16 5.70 -20.08
C SER A 245 18.47 7.08 -20.65
N LEU A 246 17.44 7.92 -20.76
CA LEU A 246 17.55 9.31 -21.19
C LEU A 246 17.33 10.26 -20.01
N ILE A 247 18.33 11.06 -19.72
CA ILE A 247 18.25 12.05 -18.64
C ILE A 247 18.46 13.44 -19.24
N THR A 248 17.39 14.22 -19.32
CA THR A 248 17.46 15.61 -19.75
C THR A 248 17.93 16.49 -18.59
N ILE A 249 19.13 17.04 -18.73
CA ILE A 249 19.76 17.87 -17.73
C ILE A 249 19.23 19.31 -17.84
N PRO A 250 18.81 19.94 -16.73
CA PRO A 250 18.53 21.36 -16.72
C PRO A 250 19.78 22.16 -17.15
N LEU A 251 19.58 23.40 -17.61
CA LEU A 251 20.67 24.27 -18.08
C LEU A 251 21.79 24.47 -17.06
N THR A 252 21.52 24.21 -15.78
CA THR A 252 22.49 24.28 -14.68
C THR A 252 22.32 23.10 -13.74
N GLY A 253 23.41 22.38 -13.45
CA GLY A 253 23.42 21.26 -12.51
C GLY A 253 23.93 19.95 -13.11
N ASP A 254 24.06 18.94 -12.27
CA ASP A 254 24.52 17.59 -12.64
C ASP A 254 23.34 16.72 -13.03
N GLY A 255 23.52 15.86 -14.03
CA GLY A 255 22.52 14.84 -14.39
C GLY A 255 22.47 13.68 -13.40
N LEU A 256 23.62 13.29 -12.91
CA LEU A 256 23.79 12.22 -11.93
C LEU A 256 24.85 12.64 -10.90
N ASN A 257 24.51 12.52 -9.63
CA ASN A 257 25.42 12.75 -8.51
C ASN A 257 25.42 11.52 -7.58
N VAL A 258 26.56 10.85 -7.47
CA VAL A 258 26.74 9.65 -6.61
C VAL A 258 27.79 9.95 -5.56
N LYS A 259 27.44 9.73 -4.29
CA LYS A 259 28.35 9.87 -3.14
C LYS A 259 28.42 8.57 -2.37
N GLN A 260 29.63 8.07 -2.11
CA GLN A 260 29.86 6.89 -1.27
C GLN A 260 29.02 5.66 -1.68
N GLY A 261 28.80 5.49 -2.97
CA GLY A 261 28.04 4.37 -3.55
C GLY A 261 28.74 3.82 -4.79
N ARG A 262 28.16 2.78 -5.37
CA ARG A 262 28.59 2.20 -6.63
C ARG A 262 27.52 2.45 -7.70
N ALA A 263 27.93 2.91 -8.86
CA ALA A 263 27.06 3.06 -10.04
C ALA A 263 27.63 2.22 -11.20
N GLU A 264 26.75 1.49 -11.88
CA GLU A 264 27.05 0.69 -13.08
C GLU A 264 26.07 1.05 -14.20
#